data_31a8a405bc66e0aae36bb34187ce4a40
#
_entry.id   31a8a405bc66e0aae36bb34187ce4a40
#
_cell.length_a   1.000
_cell.length_b   1.000
_cell.length_c   1.000
_cell.angle_alpha   90.00
_cell.angle_beta   90.00
_cell.angle_gamma   90.00
#
_symmetry.space_group_name_H-M   'P 1'
#
loop_
_entity.id
_entity.type
_entity.pdbx_description
1 polymer ?
#
loop_
_entity_poly.entity_id
_entity_poly.type
_entity_poly.pdbx_seq_one_letter_code
_entity_poly.pdbx_strand_id
1 'polypeptide(L)'
;RGIYYITQIGTGNYNESTSKLYTDLSLMTASEEIGHDASVFFHNMATFNLQGTYKHLLVAPSSLQDGIIKRIEREKMKAESFQPCGIFMKMNSLTDRKIIDELSKASNAGVPIFLLIRGICCIRPGIPGKTENIRVESIVGRFLEHSRIYAFGVGDDTEIYISSADMMTRNTRRRVEVAAPIYDPRLKQRILKMINVMKQDNIQAQVLLSNGEYTTKKKREDNM
;
A
#
# COMPACT_ATOMS: atom_id res chain seq x y z
N ARG A 1 -24.34 29.61 5.04
CA ARG A 1 -24.33 28.29 4.35
C ARG A 1 -22.86 27.92 4.12
N GLY A 2 -22.36 26.86 4.75
CA GLY A 2 -20.99 26.38 4.56
C GLY A 2 -20.87 25.50 3.30
N ILE A 3 -19.65 25.36 2.78
CA ILE A 3 -19.32 24.36 1.75
C ILE A 3 -19.16 23.02 2.44
N TYR A 4 -19.82 21.99 1.93
CA TYR A 4 -19.68 20.61 2.39
C TYR A 4 -19.01 19.80 1.29
N TYR A 5 -17.99 19.03 1.65
CA TYR A 5 -17.31 18.14 0.73
C TYR A 5 -17.85 16.72 0.89
N ILE A 6 -18.05 16.04 -0.22
CA ILE A 6 -18.20 14.58 -0.29
C ILE A 6 -17.17 14.11 -1.29
N THR A 7 -16.15 13.41 -0.80
CA THR A 7 -15.02 12.95 -1.61
C THR A 7 -15.08 11.43 -1.73
N GLN A 8 -14.97 10.92 -2.96
CA GLN A 8 -14.85 9.50 -3.24
C GLN A 8 -13.48 9.22 -3.85
N ILE A 9 -12.79 8.21 -3.29
CA ILE A 9 -11.45 7.78 -3.73
C ILE A 9 -11.47 6.27 -3.85
N GLY A 10 -11.12 5.75 -5.03
CA GLY A 10 -11.10 4.32 -5.32
C GLY A 10 -9.71 3.81 -5.66
N THR A 11 -9.45 2.53 -5.37
CA THR A 11 -8.23 1.84 -5.79
C THR A 11 -8.33 1.32 -7.23
N GLY A 12 -9.53 1.21 -7.76
CA GLY A 12 -9.85 0.61 -9.05
C GLY A 12 -10.37 1.57 -10.09
N ASN A 13 -10.66 1.02 -11.25
CA ASN A 13 -11.24 1.73 -12.37
C ASN A 13 -12.77 1.61 -12.38
N TYR A 14 -13.47 2.71 -12.68
CA TYR A 14 -14.92 2.72 -12.89
C TYR A 14 -15.23 2.30 -14.33
N ASN A 15 -15.16 0.99 -14.58
CA ASN A 15 -15.42 0.38 -15.88
C ASN A 15 -16.27 -0.88 -15.72
N GLU A 16 -17.32 -1.04 -16.53
CA GLU A 16 -18.27 -2.14 -16.42
C GLU A 16 -17.66 -3.53 -16.58
N SER A 17 -16.64 -3.69 -17.43
CA SER A 17 -15.99 -4.98 -17.66
C SER A 17 -15.07 -5.35 -16.51
N THR A 18 -14.30 -4.39 -15.96
CA THR A 18 -13.35 -4.65 -14.88
C THR A 18 -14.04 -4.80 -13.53
N SER A 19 -15.16 -4.10 -13.29
CA SER A 19 -15.90 -4.16 -12.03
C SER A 19 -16.46 -5.56 -11.69
N LYS A 20 -16.63 -6.41 -12.68
CA LYS A 20 -17.12 -7.80 -12.51
C LYS A 20 -16.02 -8.76 -12.05
N LEU A 21 -14.76 -8.42 -12.27
CA LEU A 21 -13.61 -9.31 -12.06
C LEU A 21 -12.65 -8.82 -10.97
N TYR A 22 -12.63 -7.53 -10.69
CA TYR A 22 -11.65 -6.91 -9.80
C TYR A 22 -12.20 -6.74 -8.39
N THR A 23 -11.36 -7.01 -7.40
CA THR A 23 -11.62 -6.63 -6.02
C THR A 23 -10.92 -5.31 -5.73
N ASP A 24 -11.70 -4.29 -5.39
CA ASP A 24 -11.21 -2.96 -5.12
C ASP A 24 -11.80 -2.39 -3.85
N LEU A 25 -11.22 -1.30 -3.38
CA LEU A 25 -11.71 -0.50 -2.26
C LEU A 25 -12.16 0.86 -2.78
N SER A 26 -13.24 1.36 -2.22
CA SER A 26 -13.73 2.73 -2.43
C SER A 26 -14.03 3.36 -1.09
N LEU A 27 -13.40 4.51 -0.82
CA LEU A 27 -13.66 5.36 0.34
C LEU A 27 -14.58 6.49 -0.08
N MET A 28 -15.71 6.64 0.59
CA MET A 28 -16.53 7.85 0.53
C MET A 28 -16.45 8.54 1.88
N THR A 29 -16.08 9.82 1.90
CA THR A 29 -15.85 10.58 3.13
C THR A 29 -16.35 12.02 3.02
N ALA A 30 -16.84 12.55 4.15
CA ALA A 30 -17.17 13.96 4.32
C ALA A 30 -16.10 14.71 5.14
N SER A 31 -14.87 14.15 5.30
CA SER A 31 -13.77 14.86 5.96
C SER A 31 -13.45 16.15 5.21
N GLU A 32 -13.50 17.28 5.91
CA GLU A 32 -13.16 18.59 5.33
C GLU A 32 -11.70 18.64 4.86
N GLU A 33 -10.79 18.01 5.60
CA GLU A 33 -9.36 17.97 5.29
C GLU A 33 -9.10 17.24 3.96
N ILE A 34 -9.69 16.06 3.78
CA ILE A 34 -9.59 15.31 2.51
C ILE A 34 -10.32 16.06 1.40
N GLY A 35 -11.48 16.63 1.70
CA GLY A 35 -12.26 17.41 0.75
C GLY A 35 -11.53 18.64 0.23
N HIS A 36 -10.81 19.34 1.11
CA HIS A 36 -9.99 20.49 0.72
C HIS A 36 -8.86 20.05 -0.22
N ASP A 37 -8.11 19.01 0.12
CA ASP A 37 -7.05 18.48 -0.74
C ASP A 37 -7.61 17.99 -2.09
N ALA A 38 -8.79 17.35 -2.10
CA ALA A 38 -9.46 16.94 -3.33
C ALA A 38 -9.85 18.15 -4.20
N SER A 39 -10.35 19.23 -3.60
CA SER A 39 -10.65 20.48 -4.31
C SER A 39 -9.40 21.07 -4.97
N VAL A 40 -8.29 21.13 -4.22
CA VAL A 40 -6.99 21.57 -4.72
C VAL A 40 -6.51 20.64 -5.84
N PHE A 41 -6.69 19.32 -5.69
CA PHE A 41 -6.33 18.34 -6.72
C PHE A 41 -7.07 18.60 -8.03
N PHE A 42 -8.39 18.77 -8.01
CA PHE A 42 -9.17 19.03 -9.22
C PHE A 42 -8.85 20.38 -9.84
N HIS A 43 -8.61 21.43 -9.03
CA HIS A 43 -8.14 22.72 -9.53
C HIS A 43 -6.80 22.58 -10.25
N ASN A 44 -5.84 21.88 -9.65
CA ASN A 44 -4.54 21.62 -10.24
C ASN A 44 -4.64 20.83 -11.56
N MET A 45 -5.52 19.82 -11.61
CA MET A 45 -5.77 19.08 -12.86
C MET A 45 -6.36 19.96 -13.96
N ALA A 46 -7.32 20.81 -13.62
CA ALA A 46 -7.93 21.75 -14.57
C ALA A 46 -6.94 22.78 -15.13
N THR A 47 -5.91 23.13 -14.35
CA THR A 47 -4.87 24.10 -14.73
C THR A 47 -3.55 23.45 -15.18
N PHE A 48 -3.54 22.11 -15.37
CA PHE A 48 -2.33 21.35 -15.73
C PHE A 48 -1.15 21.53 -14.76
N ASN A 49 -1.42 21.84 -13.49
CA ASN A 49 -0.42 21.97 -12.46
C ASN A 49 -0.15 20.62 -11.77
N LEU A 50 0.86 19.88 -12.24
CA LEU A 50 1.23 18.59 -11.68
C LEU A 50 2.11 18.69 -10.40
N GLN A 51 2.49 19.89 -9.98
CA GLN A 51 3.35 20.15 -8.82
C GLN A 51 2.56 20.67 -7.60
N GLY A 52 1.29 20.32 -7.50
CA GLY A 52 0.45 20.72 -6.39
C GLY A 52 0.92 20.18 -5.05
N THR A 53 0.67 20.95 -3.97
CA THR A 53 0.97 20.57 -2.59
C THR A 53 -0.32 20.14 -1.89
N TYR A 54 -0.26 19.02 -1.17
CA TYR A 54 -1.38 18.41 -0.47
C TYR A 54 -0.97 18.11 0.97
N LYS A 55 -1.87 18.28 1.92
CA LYS A 55 -1.61 18.06 3.35
C LYS A 55 -1.86 16.62 3.78
N HIS A 56 -2.89 16.01 3.23
CA HIS A 56 -3.41 14.70 3.62
C HIS A 56 -3.27 13.65 2.51
N LEU A 57 -3.55 14.04 1.27
CA LEU A 57 -3.40 13.16 0.13
C LEU A 57 -1.93 13.06 -0.31
N LEU A 58 -1.53 11.87 -0.73
CA LEU A 58 -0.27 11.69 -1.46
C LEU A 58 -0.60 11.58 -2.94
N VAL A 59 -0.09 12.51 -3.73
CA VAL A 59 -0.41 12.62 -5.16
C VAL A 59 0.85 12.46 -6.00
N ALA A 60 0.80 11.60 -6.99
CA ALA A 60 1.83 11.51 -8.02
C ALA A 60 1.55 12.54 -9.15
N PRO A 61 2.61 13.11 -9.75
CA PRO A 61 4.03 12.85 -9.53
C PRO A 61 4.66 13.65 -8.39
N SER A 62 3.90 14.53 -7.70
CA SER A 62 4.47 15.55 -6.79
C SER A 62 4.92 14.99 -5.43
N SER A 63 4.09 14.20 -4.74
CA SER A 63 4.32 13.85 -3.34
C SER A 63 4.20 12.36 -3.01
N LEU A 64 3.66 11.52 -3.90
CA LEU A 64 3.36 10.13 -3.58
C LEU A 64 4.62 9.33 -3.21
N GLN A 65 5.65 9.33 -4.07
CA GLN A 65 6.87 8.56 -3.83
C GLN A 65 7.54 8.98 -2.54
N ASP A 66 7.77 10.28 -2.38
CA ASP A 66 8.48 10.83 -1.22
C ASP A 66 7.65 10.64 0.07
N GLY A 67 6.32 10.71 -0.03
CA GLY A 67 5.40 10.43 1.08
C GLY A 67 5.47 8.98 1.56
N ILE A 68 5.55 8.01 0.65
CA ILE A 68 5.74 6.60 0.98
C ILE A 68 7.13 6.37 1.58
N ILE A 69 8.20 6.95 0.98
CA ILE A 69 9.57 6.85 1.49
C ILE A 69 9.65 7.36 2.93
N LYS A 70 9.11 8.54 3.23
CA LYS A 70 9.09 9.09 4.60
C LYS A 70 8.46 8.15 5.62
N ARG A 71 7.44 7.38 5.24
CA ARG A 71 6.78 6.41 6.11
C ARG A 71 7.63 5.17 6.33
N ILE A 72 8.31 4.69 5.29
CA ILE A 72 9.28 3.61 5.41
C ILE A 72 10.43 4.03 6.33
N GLU A 73 10.99 5.23 6.14
CA GLU A 73 12.05 5.79 6.99
C GLU A 73 11.60 5.94 8.46
N ARG A 74 10.36 6.36 8.70
CA ARG A 74 9.82 6.45 10.05
C ARG A 74 9.77 5.07 10.73
N GLU A 75 9.31 4.05 10.05
CA GLU A 75 9.29 2.68 10.61
C GLU A 75 10.73 2.16 10.83
N LYS A 76 11.67 2.50 9.96
CA LYS A 76 13.09 2.21 10.16
C LYS A 76 13.63 2.87 11.44
N MET A 77 13.39 4.17 11.66
CA MET A 77 13.79 4.87 12.88
C MET A 77 13.19 4.26 14.14
N LYS A 78 11.94 3.80 14.09
CA LYS A 78 11.31 3.07 15.19
C LYS A 78 12.06 1.77 15.49
N ALA A 79 12.42 0.98 14.47
CA ALA A 79 13.19 -0.25 14.65
C ALA A 79 14.56 0.02 15.29
N GLU A 80 15.28 1.03 14.79
CA GLU A 80 16.58 1.47 15.34
C GLU A 80 16.47 1.93 16.80
N SER A 81 15.30 2.40 17.22
CA SER A 81 14.97 2.80 18.60
C SER A 81 14.28 1.70 19.41
N PHE A 82 14.24 0.45 18.92
CA PHE A 82 13.57 -0.69 19.56
C PHE A 82 12.08 -0.47 19.85
N GLN A 83 11.43 0.39 19.07
CA GLN A 83 10.00 0.63 19.17
C GLN A 83 9.21 -0.32 18.24
N PRO A 84 7.95 -0.64 18.59
CA PRO A 84 7.08 -1.41 17.72
C PRO A 84 6.94 -0.78 16.33
N CYS A 85 7.27 -1.55 15.29
CA CYS A 85 7.25 -1.09 13.91
C CYS A 85 6.78 -2.20 12.98
N GLY A 86 6.35 -1.84 11.78
CA GLY A 86 5.96 -2.82 10.78
C GLY A 86 5.45 -2.17 9.50
N ILE A 87 5.63 -2.86 8.38
CA ILE A 87 5.15 -2.40 7.07
C ILE A 87 4.36 -3.52 6.42
N PHE A 88 3.17 -3.16 5.92
CA PHE A 88 2.39 -4.00 5.02
C PHE A 88 2.10 -3.22 3.75
N MET A 89 2.39 -3.82 2.59
CA MET A 89 2.06 -3.23 1.29
C MET A 89 1.40 -4.27 0.39
N LYS A 90 0.16 -3.99 -0.04
CA LYS A 90 -0.53 -4.73 -1.09
C LYS A 90 -0.57 -3.91 -2.35
N MET A 91 -0.10 -4.48 -3.45
CA MET A 91 -0.07 -3.83 -4.76
C MET A 91 -0.05 -4.86 -5.90
N ASN A 92 -0.25 -4.41 -7.12
CA ASN A 92 -0.08 -5.32 -8.26
C ASN A 92 1.39 -5.54 -8.60
N SER A 93 2.21 -4.48 -8.59
CA SER A 93 3.63 -4.58 -8.97
C SER A 93 4.52 -3.65 -8.16
N LEU A 94 5.75 -4.10 -7.88
CA LEU A 94 6.81 -3.36 -7.21
C LEU A 94 8.05 -3.34 -8.11
N THR A 95 8.32 -2.19 -8.75
CA THR A 95 9.50 -1.99 -9.63
C THR A 95 10.20 -0.65 -9.41
N ASP A 96 9.67 0.19 -8.50
CA ASP A 96 10.29 1.48 -8.18
C ASP A 96 11.57 1.27 -7.35
N ARG A 97 12.71 1.58 -7.96
CA ARG A 97 14.01 1.31 -7.34
C ARG A 97 14.20 2.04 -6.01
N LYS A 98 13.78 3.31 -5.91
CA LYS A 98 13.92 4.06 -4.67
C LYS A 98 13.13 3.45 -3.53
N ILE A 99 11.89 3.02 -3.80
CA ILE A 99 11.04 2.32 -2.81
C ILE A 99 11.69 0.99 -2.40
N ILE A 100 12.20 0.22 -3.36
CA ILE A 100 12.89 -1.05 -3.09
C ILE A 100 14.13 -0.84 -2.21
N ASP A 101 14.95 0.16 -2.53
CA ASP A 101 16.15 0.49 -1.75
C ASP A 101 15.79 0.87 -0.30
N GLU A 102 14.74 1.67 -0.10
CA GLU A 102 14.29 2.06 1.25
C GLU A 102 13.67 0.90 2.04
N LEU A 103 12.88 0.04 1.38
CA LEU A 103 12.39 -1.20 2.02
C LEU A 103 13.54 -2.12 2.45
N SER A 104 14.59 -2.22 1.62
CA SER A 104 15.77 -3.02 1.97
C SER A 104 16.52 -2.42 3.17
N LYS A 105 16.69 -1.10 3.24
CA LYS A 105 17.28 -0.42 4.40
C LYS A 105 16.45 -0.62 5.66
N ALA A 106 15.12 -0.50 5.57
CA ALA A 106 14.22 -0.72 6.69
C ALA A 106 14.28 -2.18 7.17
N SER A 107 14.29 -3.14 6.26
CA SER A 107 14.47 -4.56 6.59
C SER A 107 15.80 -4.81 7.33
N ASN A 108 16.91 -4.22 6.83
CA ASN A 108 18.21 -4.37 7.46
C ASN A 108 18.27 -3.74 8.88
N ALA A 109 17.44 -2.73 9.13
CA ALA A 109 17.26 -2.15 10.47
C ALA A 109 16.33 -2.97 11.39
N GLY A 110 15.76 -4.08 10.90
CA GLY A 110 14.92 -4.99 11.69
C GLY A 110 13.41 -4.76 11.54
N VAL A 111 12.95 -3.91 10.62
CA VAL A 111 11.50 -3.72 10.39
C VAL A 111 10.88 -4.97 9.78
N PRO A 112 9.86 -5.59 10.39
CA PRO A 112 9.08 -6.65 9.74
C PRO A 112 8.29 -6.08 8.57
N ILE A 113 8.52 -6.61 7.36
CA ILE A 113 7.88 -6.13 6.13
C ILE A 113 7.14 -7.27 5.45
N PHE A 114 5.85 -7.06 5.20
CA PHE A 114 5.02 -8.02 4.46
C PHE A 114 4.51 -7.38 3.16
N LEU A 115 4.90 -7.95 2.03
CA LEU A 115 4.50 -7.51 0.70
C LEU A 115 3.55 -8.52 0.08
N LEU A 116 2.38 -8.08 -0.36
CA LEU A 116 1.41 -8.89 -1.09
C LEU A 116 1.37 -8.39 -2.55
N ILE A 117 2.05 -9.11 -3.45
CA ILE A 117 2.28 -8.68 -4.83
C ILE A 117 1.87 -9.79 -5.78
N ARG A 118 0.89 -9.53 -6.67
CA ARG A 118 0.39 -10.52 -7.61
C ARG A 118 1.03 -10.47 -9.01
N GLY A 119 1.77 -9.42 -9.33
CA GLY A 119 2.43 -9.19 -10.62
C GLY A 119 3.94 -9.09 -10.47
N ILE A 120 4.55 -8.11 -11.13
CA ILE A 120 6.01 -7.95 -11.17
C ILE A 120 6.54 -7.56 -9.79
N CYS A 121 7.48 -8.34 -9.29
CA CYS A 121 8.17 -8.10 -8.03
C CYS A 121 9.68 -8.05 -8.25
N CYS A 122 10.29 -6.86 -8.10
CA CYS A 122 11.74 -6.65 -8.29
C CYS A 122 12.54 -6.66 -6.98
N ILE A 123 12.00 -7.26 -5.91
CA ILE A 123 12.71 -7.47 -4.66
C ILE A 123 12.77 -8.97 -4.34
N ARG A 124 13.95 -9.46 -3.91
CA ARG A 124 14.10 -10.81 -3.37
C ARG A 124 14.03 -10.78 -1.86
N PRO A 125 13.10 -11.52 -1.24
CA PRO A 125 13.00 -11.58 0.22
C PRO A 125 14.07 -12.51 0.81
N GLY A 126 14.30 -12.39 2.13
CA GLY A 126 15.09 -13.34 2.89
C GLY A 126 16.59 -13.33 2.58
N ILE A 127 17.15 -12.28 2.01
CA ILE A 127 18.59 -12.13 1.76
C ILE A 127 19.24 -11.56 3.03
N PRO A 128 20.18 -12.30 3.68
CA PRO A 128 20.87 -11.85 4.88
C PRO A 128 21.53 -10.48 4.70
N GLY A 129 21.37 -9.61 5.71
CA GLY A 129 21.92 -8.24 5.71
C GLY A 129 21.31 -7.30 4.70
N LYS A 130 20.17 -7.68 4.04
CA LYS A 130 19.48 -6.82 3.07
C LYS A 130 17.95 -6.90 3.19
N THR A 131 17.37 -8.07 3.00
CA THR A 131 15.92 -8.26 2.92
C THR A 131 15.43 -9.41 3.80
N GLU A 132 16.19 -9.75 4.82
CA GLU A 132 15.92 -10.89 5.72
C GLU A 132 14.59 -10.78 6.45
N ASN A 133 14.13 -9.53 6.74
CA ASN A 133 12.86 -9.26 7.40
C ASN A 133 11.73 -8.95 6.39
N ILE A 134 11.96 -9.16 5.09
CA ILE A 134 10.94 -9.02 4.06
C ILE A 134 10.36 -10.38 3.73
N ARG A 135 9.03 -10.45 3.78
CA ARG A 135 8.25 -11.56 3.28
C ARG A 135 7.41 -11.09 2.10
N VAL A 136 7.42 -11.86 1.00
CA VAL A 136 6.63 -11.58 -0.19
C VAL A 136 5.69 -12.75 -0.44
N GLU A 137 4.41 -12.45 -0.58
CA GLU A 137 3.40 -13.44 -0.98
C GLU A 137 2.61 -12.93 -2.20
N SER A 138 2.00 -13.86 -2.91
CA SER A 138 1.13 -13.60 -4.04
C SER A 138 -0.16 -14.37 -3.88
N ILE A 139 -1.31 -13.70 -4.05
CA ILE A 139 -2.62 -14.33 -4.08
C ILE A 139 -3.21 -14.12 -5.47
N VAL A 140 -3.46 -15.22 -6.17
CA VAL A 140 -4.13 -15.25 -7.47
C VAL A 140 -5.31 -16.19 -7.38
N GLY A 141 -6.50 -15.69 -7.60
CA GLY A 141 -7.74 -16.45 -7.47
C GLY A 141 -8.75 -16.13 -8.57
N ARG A 142 -10.01 -16.49 -8.32
CA ARG A 142 -11.13 -16.25 -9.25
C ARG A 142 -11.31 -14.76 -9.57
N PHE A 143 -11.15 -13.92 -8.56
CA PHE A 143 -11.20 -12.47 -8.71
C PHE A 143 -9.79 -11.89 -8.72
N LEU A 144 -9.60 -10.81 -9.45
CA LEU A 144 -8.33 -10.12 -9.52
C LEU A 144 -8.14 -9.25 -8.26
N GLU A 145 -7.16 -9.58 -7.44
CA GLU A 145 -6.79 -8.84 -6.23
C GLU A 145 -6.14 -7.49 -6.58
N HIS A 146 -6.97 -6.51 -6.96
CA HIS A 146 -6.53 -5.27 -7.58
C HIS A 146 -6.33 -4.11 -6.61
N SER A 147 -6.93 -4.16 -5.42
CA SER A 147 -6.80 -3.10 -4.42
C SER A 147 -5.36 -2.85 -3.98
N ARG A 148 -4.98 -1.58 -3.78
CA ARG A 148 -3.69 -1.19 -3.22
C ARG A 148 -3.89 -0.64 -1.83
N ILE A 149 -3.12 -1.18 -0.88
CA ILE A 149 -3.16 -0.82 0.54
C ILE A 149 -1.73 -0.69 1.02
N TYR A 150 -1.43 0.42 1.67
CA TYR A 150 -0.15 0.69 2.29
C TYR A 150 -0.37 0.98 3.77
N ALA A 151 0.21 0.17 4.64
CA ALA A 151 0.07 0.30 6.08
C ALA A 151 1.45 0.36 6.75
N PHE A 152 1.62 1.33 7.64
CA PHE A 152 2.87 1.62 8.33
C PHE A 152 2.59 1.72 9.83
N GLY A 153 3.30 0.97 10.65
CA GLY A 153 3.08 0.85 12.09
C GLY A 153 2.42 -0.46 12.49
N VAL A 154 2.12 -0.59 13.77
CA VAL A 154 1.49 -1.76 14.39
C VAL A 154 0.35 -1.33 15.32
N GLY A 155 -0.64 -2.17 15.47
CA GLY A 155 -1.79 -1.91 16.36
C GLY A 155 -2.60 -0.68 15.91
N ASP A 156 -3.10 0.07 16.90
CA ASP A 156 -3.97 1.23 16.66
C ASP A 156 -3.25 2.43 16.03
N ASP A 157 -1.92 2.52 16.20
CA ASP A 157 -1.07 3.57 15.60
C ASP A 157 -0.77 3.34 14.11
N THR A 158 -1.27 2.24 13.53
CA THR A 158 -1.05 1.95 12.11
C THR A 158 -1.65 3.06 11.24
N GLU A 159 -0.83 3.67 10.41
CA GLU A 159 -1.26 4.60 9.37
C GLU A 159 -1.55 3.81 8.09
N ILE A 160 -2.77 3.94 7.56
CA ILE A 160 -3.24 3.17 6.41
C ILE A 160 -3.62 4.10 5.27
N TYR A 161 -3.16 3.76 4.08
CA TYR A 161 -3.55 4.38 2.81
C TYR A 161 -4.19 3.36 1.87
N ILE A 162 -5.24 3.79 1.17
CA ILE A 162 -5.69 3.14 -0.05
C ILE A 162 -5.22 3.96 -1.25
N SER A 163 -4.87 3.31 -2.36
CA SER A 163 -4.25 4.01 -3.50
C SER A 163 -4.67 3.46 -4.85
N SER A 164 -4.66 4.31 -5.87
CA SER A 164 -4.72 3.91 -7.27
C SER A 164 -3.36 3.46 -7.82
N ALA A 165 -2.26 3.87 -7.17
CA ALA A 165 -0.89 3.62 -7.62
C ALA A 165 -0.34 2.27 -7.19
N ASP A 166 0.35 1.59 -8.08
CA ASP A 166 1.38 0.61 -7.75
C ASP A 166 2.72 1.28 -7.45
N MET A 167 3.63 0.60 -6.78
CA MET A 167 4.99 1.11 -6.56
C MET A 167 5.88 0.83 -7.79
N MET A 168 5.51 1.45 -8.88
CA MET A 168 6.24 1.47 -10.15
C MET A 168 6.63 2.90 -10.48
N THR A 169 7.83 3.13 -11.01
CA THR A 169 8.31 4.48 -11.35
C THR A 169 7.35 5.24 -12.27
N ARG A 170 6.67 4.57 -13.20
CA ARG A 170 5.66 5.21 -14.04
C ARG A 170 4.45 5.72 -13.23
N ASN A 171 4.02 4.98 -12.19
CA ASN A 171 2.89 5.38 -11.33
C ASN A 171 3.31 6.49 -10.37
N THR A 172 4.50 6.38 -9.78
CA THR A 172 4.96 7.30 -8.74
C THR A 172 5.47 8.63 -9.31
N ARG A 173 5.90 8.68 -10.59
CA ARG A 173 6.58 9.83 -11.19
C ARG A 173 6.03 10.33 -12.52
N ARG A 174 5.22 9.55 -13.25
CA ARG A 174 4.79 9.88 -14.62
C ARG A 174 3.29 9.88 -14.85
N ARG A 175 2.51 9.36 -13.89
CA ARG A 175 1.04 9.33 -13.92
C ARG A 175 0.50 10.23 -12.83
N VAL A 176 -0.76 10.59 -12.98
CA VAL A 176 -1.54 11.17 -11.90
C VAL A 176 -2.18 10.02 -11.14
N GLU A 177 -1.76 9.84 -9.89
CA GLU A 177 -2.24 8.80 -8.99
C GLU A 177 -2.44 9.40 -7.60
N VAL A 178 -3.32 8.81 -6.81
CA VAL A 178 -3.66 9.30 -5.47
C VAL A 178 -3.59 8.17 -4.45
N ALA A 179 -3.03 8.47 -3.28
CA ALA A 179 -3.21 7.67 -2.07
C ALA A 179 -3.88 8.50 -0.98
N ALA A 180 -4.94 7.96 -0.42
CA ALA A 180 -5.74 8.60 0.61
C ALA A 180 -5.59 7.90 1.96
N PRO A 181 -5.37 8.67 3.05
CA PRO A 181 -5.31 8.12 4.40
C PRO A 181 -6.70 7.68 4.87
N ILE A 182 -6.72 6.63 5.67
CA ILE A 182 -7.92 6.17 6.37
C ILE A 182 -7.88 6.69 7.80
N TYR A 183 -8.70 7.70 8.11
CA TYR A 183 -8.74 8.32 9.44
C TYR A 183 -9.75 7.67 10.38
N ASP A 184 -10.92 7.21 9.86
CA ASP A 184 -11.96 6.59 10.69
C ASP A 184 -11.43 5.31 11.34
N PRO A 185 -11.43 5.20 12.68
CA PRO A 185 -10.90 4.03 13.40
C PRO A 185 -11.64 2.73 13.04
N ARG A 186 -12.93 2.78 12.76
CA ARG A 186 -13.73 1.59 12.39
C ARG A 186 -13.32 1.07 11.02
N LEU A 187 -13.05 1.99 10.06
CA LEU A 187 -12.55 1.61 8.74
C LEU A 187 -11.11 1.09 8.81
N LYS A 188 -10.26 1.69 9.66
CA LYS A 188 -8.91 1.15 9.93
C LYS A 188 -9.00 -0.29 10.42
N GLN A 189 -9.79 -0.57 11.46
CA GLN A 189 -9.97 -1.92 12.00
C GLN A 189 -10.51 -2.90 10.95
N ARG A 190 -11.44 -2.47 10.10
CA ARG A 190 -11.94 -3.30 9.00
C ARG A 190 -10.84 -3.67 8.00
N ILE A 191 -9.99 -2.72 7.63
CA ILE A 191 -8.87 -2.96 6.70
C ILE A 191 -7.81 -3.84 7.37
N LEU A 192 -7.47 -3.61 8.63
CA LEU A 192 -6.53 -4.45 9.38
C LEU A 192 -7.02 -5.90 9.49
N LYS A 193 -8.32 -6.11 9.72
CA LYS A 193 -8.92 -7.44 9.70
C LYS A 193 -8.78 -8.10 8.33
N MET A 194 -9.05 -7.36 7.26
CA MET A 194 -8.86 -7.85 5.88
C MET A 194 -7.39 -8.22 5.60
N ILE A 195 -6.45 -7.37 5.99
CA ILE A 195 -5.01 -7.66 5.87
C ILE A 195 -4.65 -8.96 6.61
N ASN A 196 -5.17 -9.15 7.82
CA ASN A 196 -4.90 -10.36 8.60
C ASN A 196 -5.45 -11.62 7.93
N VAL A 197 -6.65 -11.55 7.36
CA VAL A 197 -7.22 -12.67 6.58
C VAL A 197 -6.34 -13.00 5.38
N MET A 198 -5.89 -12.00 4.62
CA MET A 198 -4.97 -12.20 3.49
C MET A 198 -3.63 -12.82 3.92
N LYS A 199 -3.07 -12.36 5.05
CA LYS A 199 -1.83 -12.94 5.61
C LYS A 199 -1.99 -14.41 6.05
N GLN A 200 -3.20 -14.84 6.36
CA GLN A 200 -3.51 -16.20 6.81
C GLN A 200 -3.89 -17.14 5.65
N ASP A 201 -4.09 -16.61 4.44
CA ASP A 201 -4.40 -17.46 3.28
C ASP A 201 -3.30 -18.52 3.10
N ASN A 202 -3.73 -19.78 3.11
CA ASN A 202 -2.91 -20.96 2.92
C ASN A 202 -3.45 -21.88 1.82
N ILE A 203 -4.42 -21.41 1.05
CA ILE A 203 -5.06 -22.13 -0.06
C ILE A 203 -4.52 -21.64 -1.40
N GLN A 204 -4.52 -20.32 -1.61
CA GLN A 204 -4.13 -19.70 -2.87
C GLN A 204 -2.81 -18.95 -2.78
N ALA A 205 -2.39 -18.58 -1.56
CA ALA A 205 -1.16 -17.83 -1.37
C ALA A 205 0.08 -18.64 -1.73
N GLN A 206 0.93 -18.03 -2.53
CA GLN A 206 2.27 -18.50 -2.87
C GLN A 206 3.30 -17.58 -2.20
N VAL A 207 4.37 -18.16 -1.69
CA VAL A 207 5.46 -17.44 -1.03
C VAL A 207 6.64 -17.35 -2.00
N LEU A 208 7.17 -16.15 -2.19
CA LEU A 208 8.41 -15.93 -2.93
C LEU A 208 9.61 -16.30 -2.04
N LEU A 209 10.47 -17.16 -2.55
CA LEU A 209 11.70 -17.59 -1.88
C LEU A 209 12.89 -16.70 -2.25
N SER A 210 13.96 -16.77 -1.47
CA SER A 210 15.20 -16.00 -1.70
C SER A 210 15.93 -16.38 -3.01
N ASN A 211 15.67 -17.57 -3.57
CA ASN A 211 16.17 -17.99 -4.89
C ASN A 211 15.36 -17.40 -6.05
N GLY A 212 14.21 -16.74 -5.77
CA GLY A 212 13.33 -16.14 -6.78
C GLY A 212 12.19 -17.07 -7.24
N GLU A 213 12.06 -18.25 -6.68
CA GLU A 213 10.98 -19.19 -6.99
C GLU A 213 9.77 -18.98 -6.06
N TYR A 214 8.58 -19.27 -6.58
CA TYR A 214 7.35 -19.29 -5.77
C TYR A 214 7.04 -20.71 -5.32
N THR A 215 6.64 -20.85 -4.07
CA THR A 215 6.18 -22.10 -3.49
C THR A 215 4.83 -21.93 -2.83
N THR A 216 4.05 -23.01 -2.77
CA THR A 216 2.76 -23.01 -2.08
C THR A 216 2.98 -22.79 -0.57
N LYS A 217 2.20 -21.93 0.03
CA LYS A 217 2.20 -21.76 1.49
C LYS A 217 1.69 -23.04 2.13
N LYS A 218 2.51 -23.69 2.97
CA LYS A 218 2.11 -24.91 3.67
C LYS A 218 0.89 -24.66 4.54
N LYS A 219 -0.11 -25.54 4.47
CA LYS A 219 -1.20 -25.57 5.46
C LYS A 219 -0.59 -25.66 6.85
N ARG A 220 -1.04 -24.83 7.80
CA ARG A 220 -0.81 -25.14 9.22
C ARG A 220 -1.47 -26.50 9.46
N GLU A 221 -0.71 -27.44 9.96
CA GLU A 221 -1.29 -28.61 10.62
C GLU A 221 -2.01 -28.06 11.84
N ASP A 222 -3.35 -27.99 11.76
CA ASP A 222 -4.14 -27.76 12.95
C ASP A 222 -3.90 -28.96 13.84
N ASN A 223 -3.18 -28.76 14.92
CA ASN A 223 -3.11 -29.73 16.01
C ASN A 223 -4.55 -29.93 16.50
N MET A 224 -5.15 -31.07 16.09
CA MET A 224 -6.36 -31.60 16.71
C MET A 224 -6.12 -31.86 18.18
#